data_4a8eeb0b3fcc7aa98e6a7d3ee3ebe478
#
_entry.id   4a8eeb0b3fcc7aa98e6a7d3ee3ebe478
#
_cell.length_a   1.000
_cell.length_b   1.000
_cell.length_c   1.000
_cell.angle_alpha   90.00
_cell.angle_beta   90.00
_cell.angle_gamma   90.00
#
_symmetry.space_group_name_H-M   'P 1'
#
loop_
_entity.id
_entity.type
_entity.pdbx_description
1 polymer ?
#
loop_
_entity_poly.entity_id
_entity_poly.type
_entity_poly.pdbx_seq_one_letter_code
_entity_poly.pdbx_strand_id
1 'polypeptide(L)'
;LGLAGGSSAHYKKGFHPTATCGVFGAVASAGYLMGLTKDQFVSAFGIALSQSAGSMQFLTDGAWTKRSHVGQAAQNGLNCATMAAEGFKGPSQAFEGQWGYLHAYASGGDLNKALDGLGSKFETLNLGVKPYPSCRYSHAAIDGIIDLKKELDFSIDDLDDIDIGLSETALNIIGYPLEDKQNPKSIVDGQFSMPFCAAVAAKSGGLKWDDYKDHLNNSDT
;
A
#
# COMPACT_ATOMS: atom_id res chain seq x y z
N LEU A 1 -11.84 0.08 7.09
CA LEU A 1 -10.95 0.41 8.25
C LEU A 1 -9.94 1.49 7.88
N GLY A 2 -9.29 1.41 6.74
CA GLY A 2 -8.34 2.43 6.30
C GLY A 2 -8.96 3.83 6.24
N LEU A 3 -10.19 3.97 5.74
CA LEU A 3 -10.92 5.24 5.72
C LEU A 3 -11.41 5.64 7.11
N ALA A 4 -11.81 4.69 7.95
CA ALA A 4 -12.28 4.97 9.30
C ALA A 4 -11.18 5.58 10.18
N GLY A 5 -9.94 5.09 10.07
CA GLY A 5 -8.80 5.55 10.86
C GLY A 5 -7.91 6.60 10.17
N GLY A 6 -8.14 6.86 8.88
CA GLY A 6 -7.28 7.73 8.07
C GLY A 6 -5.98 7.06 7.62
N SER A 7 -5.82 6.84 6.32
CA SER A 7 -4.63 6.13 5.77
C SER A 7 -3.31 6.87 6.05
N SER A 8 -3.31 8.20 6.07
CA SER A 8 -2.12 9.00 6.38
C SER A 8 -1.57 8.75 7.78
N ALA A 9 -2.43 8.48 8.77
CA ALA A 9 -2.00 8.19 10.14
C ALA A 9 -1.18 6.90 10.23
N HIS A 10 -1.54 5.87 9.45
CA HIS A 10 -0.78 4.62 9.36
C HIS A 10 0.63 4.85 8.81
N TYR A 11 0.73 5.58 7.70
CA TYR A 11 2.03 5.91 7.10
C TYR A 11 2.92 6.71 8.05
N LYS A 12 2.37 7.73 8.73
CA LYS A 12 3.11 8.52 9.72
C LYS A 12 3.63 7.69 10.90
N LYS A 13 2.90 6.63 11.27
CA LYS A 13 3.34 5.67 12.29
C LYS A 13 4.24 4.55 11.75
N GLY A 14 4.55 4.55 10.46
CA GLY A 14 5.41 3.56 9.82
C GLY A 14 4.75 2.22 9.52
N PHE A 15 3.41 2.19 9.40
CA PHE A 15 2.67 0.97 9.08
C PHE A 15 2.14 0.96 7.65
N HIS A 16 2.10 -0.23 7.05
CA HIS A 16 1.52 -0.48 5.73
C HIS A 16 0.02 -0.84 5.87
N PRO A 17 -0.91 0.05 5.47
CA PRO A 17 -2.35 -0.17 5.68
C PRO A 17 -2.88 -1.47 5.07
N THR A 18 -2.35 -1.90 3.93
CA THR A 18 -2.73 -3.15 3.28
C THR A 18 -2.53 -4.35 4.21
N ALA A 19 -1.44 -4.36 4.97
CA ALA A 19 -1.15 -5.43 5.92
C ALA A 19 -2.02 -5.32 7.18
N THR A 20 -2.04 -4.13 7.80
CA THR A 20 -2.75 -3.93 9.07
C THR A 20 -4.27 -4.00 8.94
N CYS A 21 -4.84 -3.61 7.79
CA CYS A 21 -6.28 -3.75 7.52
C CYS A 21 -6.63 -5.11 6.90
N GLY A 22 -5.74 -5.67 6.10
CA GLY A 22 -5.99 -6.86 5.29
C GLY A 22 -6.38 -8.08 6.09
N VAL A 23 -5.80 -8.26 7.28
CA VAL A 23 -6.13 -9.37 8.18
C VAL A 23 -7.61 -9.38 8.57
N PHE A 24 -8.21 -8.22 8.80
CA PHE A 24 -9.64 -8.11 9.13
C PHE A 24 -10.54 -8.42 7.93
N GLY A 25 -10.13 -8.01 6.72
CA GLY A 25 -10.81 -8.41 5.50
C GLY A 25 -10.77 -9.92 5.28
N ALA A 26 -9.62 -10.54 5.53
CA ALA A 26 -9.46 -11.98 5.45
C ALA A 26 -10.31 -12.73 6.50
N VAL A 27 -10.37 -12.23 7.74
CA VAL A 27 -11.31 -12.76 8.78
C VAL A 27 -12.76 -12.68 8.31
N ALA A 28 -13.17 -11.52 7.77
CA ALA A 28 -14.54 -11.34 7.29
C ALA A 28 -14.90 -12.35 6.20
N SER A 29 -14.03 -12.53 5.22
CA SER A 29 -14.24 -13.46 4.11
C SER A 29 -14.21 -14.92 4.56
N ALA A 30 -13.18 -15.32 5.32
CA ALA A 30 -13.04 -16.68 5.81
C ALA A 30 -14.18 -17.05 6.78
N GLY A 31 -14.49 -16.17 7.73
CA GLY A 31 -15.55 -16.38 8.71
C GLY A 31 -16.93 -16.52 8.06
N TYR A 32 -17.20 -15.71 7.03
CA TYR A 32 -18.44 -15.84 6.26
C TYR A 32 -18.54 -17.20 5.56
N LEU A 33 -17.49 -17.63 4.88
CA LEU A 33 -17.46 -18.91 4.16
C LEU A 33 -17.51 -20.11 5.13
N MET A 34 -16.94 -19.98 6.32
CA MET A 34 -16.96 -21.01 7.38
C MET A 34 -18.28 -21.03 8.17
N GLY A 35 -19.16 -20.04 7.97
CA GLY A 35 -20.43 -19.92 8.70
C GLY A 35 -20.26 -19.57 10.17
N LEU A 36 -19.28 -18.73 10.53
CA LEU A 36 -19.06 -18.33 11.92
C LEU A 36 -20.30 -17.64 12.50
N THR A 37 -20.60 -17.94 13.75
CA THR A 37 -21.61 -17.20 14.53
C THR A 37 -21.12 -15.78 14.83
N LYS A 38 -22.03 -14.89 15.25
CA LYS A 38 -21.70 -13.53 15.66
C LYS A 38 -20.59 -13.50 16.72
N ASP A 39 -20.68 -14.34 17.75
CA ASP A 39 -19.71 -14.38 18.85
C ASP A 39 -18.34 -14.90 18.40
N GLN A 40 -18.33 -15.83 17.45
CA GLN A 40 -17.11 -16.30 16.81
C GLN A 40 -16.48 -15.21 15.94
N PHE A 41 -17.27 -14.43 15.18
CA PHE A 41 -16.76 -13.28 14.46
C PHE A 41 -16.13 -12.22 15.38
N VAL A 42 -16.80 -11.89 16.49
CA VAL A 42 -16.26 -10.97 17.50
C VAL A 42 -14.90 -11.46 17.99
N SER A 43 -14.82 -12.78 18.35
CA SER A 43 -13.56 -13.39 18.77
C SER A 43 -12.50 -13.37 17.67
N ALA A 44 -12.87 -13.72 16.43
CA ALA A 44 -11.95 -13.74 15.29
C ALA A 44 -11.33 -12.35 15.00
N PHE A 45 -12.14 -11.30 15.05
CA PHE A 45 -11.64 -9.93 14.92
C PHE A 45 -10.74 -9.55 16.10
N GLY A 46 -11.05 -9.97 17.30
CA GLY A 46 -10.20 -9.76 18.48
C GLY A 46 -8.85 -10.44 18.35
N ILE A 47 -8.81 -11.69 17.87
CA ILE A 47 -7.57 -12.42 17.60
C ILE A 47 -6.78 -11.71 16.49
N ALA A 48 -7.46 -11.27 15.43
CA ALA A 48 -6.84 -10.58 14.29
C ALA A 48 -6.16 -9.26 14.68
N LEU A 49 -6.65 -8.57 15.70
CA LEU A 49 -5.97 -7.37 16.23
C LEU A 49 -4.53 -7.67 16.65
N SER A 50 -4.29 -8.81 17.28
CA SER A 50 -2.95 -9.25 17.68
C SER A 50 -2.09 -9.76 16.51
N GLN A 51 -2.69 -10.03 15.36
CA GLN A 51 -2.01 -10.44 14.12
C GLN A 51 -1.88 -9.30 13.10
N SER A 52 -2.42 -8.13 13.42
CA SER A 52 -2.33 -6.93 12.58
C SER A 52 -0.90 -6.40 12.61
N ALA A 53 -0.17 -6.54 11.51
CA ALA A 53 1.23 -6.18 11.41
C ALA A 53 1.59 -5.69 10.00
N GLY A 54 2.78 -5.11 9.85
CA GLY A 54 3.32 -4.67 8.56
C GLY A 54 4.05 -3.34 8.66
N SER A 55 5.38 -3.40 8.80
CA SER A 55 6.25 -2.23 8.85
C SER A 55 6.53 -1.67 7.46
N MET A 56 6.68 -0.34 7.37
CA MET A 56 7.16 0.35 6.17
C MET A 56 8.70 0.36 6.05
N GLN A 57 9.44 -0.29 6.96
CA GLN A 57 10.89 -0.29 6.99
C GLN A 57 11.53 -0.80 5.69
N PHE A 58 10.82 -1.59 4.90
CA PHE A 58 11.27 -2.06 3.59
C PHE A 58 11.62 -0.91 2.60
N LEU A 59 11.13 0.30 2.84
CA LEU A 59 11.48 1.47 2.01
C LEU A 59 12.91 1.95 2.20
N THR A 60 13.58 1.57 3.30
CA THR A 60 14.92 2.05 3.63
C THR A 60 16.00 1.29 2.86
N ASP A 61 15.75 0.02 2.53
CA ASP A 61 16.75 -0.87 1.93
C ASP A 61 16.20 -1.68 0.73
N GLY A 62 15.02 -1.32 0.24
CA GLY A 62 14.40 -2.00 -0.90
C GLY A 62 14.02 -3.46 -0.63
N ALA A 63 13.78 -3.83 0.64
CA ALA A 63 13.45 -5.19 1.03
C ALA A 63 12.11 -5.67 0.45
N TRP A 64 11.97 -6.99 0.29
CA TRP A 64 10.79 -7.60 -0.34
C TRP A 64 9.61 -7.83 0.60
N THR A 65 9.73 -7.49 1.87
CA THR A 65 8.70 -7.76 2.89
C THR A 65 7.33 -7.15 2.57
N LYS A 66 7.28 -6.03 1.83
CA LYS A 66 6.03 -5.48 1.34
C LYS A 66 5.20 -6.50 0.55
N ARG A 67 5.85 -7.35 -0.25
CA ARG A 67 5.18 -8.36 -1.09
C ARG A 67 4.56 -9.47 -0.25
N SER A 68 5.19 -9.82 0.88
CA SER A 68 4.68 -10.84 1.81
C SER A 68 3.50 -10.36 2.65
N HIS A 69 3.32 -9.05 2.83
CA HIS A 69 2.28 -8.49 3.72
C HIS A 69 0.87 -8.95 3.36
N VAL A 70 0.56 -9.02 2.07
CA VAL A 70 -0.79 -9.43 1.60
C VAL A 70 -1.03 -10.89 1.91
N GLY A 71 -0.05 -11.76 1.61
CA GLY A 71 -0.13 -13.19 1.88
C GLY A 71 -0.22 -13.48 3.38
N GLN A 72 0.60 -12.81 4.20
CA GLN A 72 0.55 -12.94 5.66
C GLN A 72 -0.79 -12.46 6.23
N ALA A 73 -1.33 -11.34 5.76
CA ALA A 73 -2.64 -10.86 6.18
C ALA A 73 -3.74 -11.88 5.86
N ALA A 74 -3.72 -12.48 4.67
CA ALA A 74 -4.68 -13.50 4.26
C ALA A 74 -4.55 -14.77 5.13
N GLN A 75 -3.34 -15.27 5.33
CA GLN A 75 -3.08 -16.44 6.17
C GLN A 75 -3.47 -16.22 7.62
N ASN A 76 -3.07 -15.08 8.20
CA ASN A 76 -3.41 -14.74 9.58
C ASN A 76 -4.92 -14.61 9.76
N GLY A 77 -5.63 -14.01 8.80
CA GLY A 77 -7.09 -13.90 8.87
C GLY A 77 -7.80 -15.24 8.85
N LEU A 78 -7.36 -16.17 8.00
CA LEU A 78 -7.89 -17.54 7.97
C LEU A 78 -7.60 -18.25 9.30
N ASN A 79 -6.38 -18.14 9.83
CA ASN A 79 -6.03 -18.73 11.11
C ASN A 79 -6.90 -18.18 12.26
N CYS A 80 -7.13 -16.84 12.29
CA CYS A 80 -7.99 -16.21 13.30
C CYS A 80 -9.42 -16.72 13.23
N ALA A 81 -9.98 -16.88 12.03
CA ALA A 81 -11.31 -17.43 11.82
C ALA A 81 -11.39 -18.89 12.29
N THR A 82 -10.38 -19.71 11.96
CA THR A 82 -10.29 -21.11 12.38
C THR A 82 -10.18 -21.23 13.91
N MET A 83 -9.31 -20.44 14.54
CA MET A 83 -9.19 -20.43 16.01
C MET A 83 -10.52 -20.07 16.69
N ALA A 84 -11.21 -19.07 16.17
CA ALA A 84 -12.51 -18.66 16.72
C ALA A 84 -13.60 -19.72 16.49
N ALA A 85 -13.58 -20.42 15.36
CA ALA A 85 -14.47 -21.56 15.09
C ALA A 85 -14.33 -22.66 16.16
N GLU A 86 -13.08 -22.92 16.57
CA GLU A 86 -12.74 -23.90 17.63
C GLU A 86 -12.94 -23.35 19.06
N GLY A 87 -13.53 -22.16 19.20
CA GLY A 87 -13.89 -21.60 20.50
C GLY A 87 -12.82 -20.75 21.19
N PHE A 88 -11.70 -20.45 20.52
CA PHE A 88 -10.70 -19.53 21.05
C PHE A 88 -11.30 -18.12 21.16
N LYS A 89 -11.08 -17.46 22.30
CA LYS A 89 -11.67 -16.14 22.59
C LYS A 89 -10.69 -15.01 22.31
N GLY A 90 -11.14 -14.05 21.50
CA GLY A 90 -10.49 -12.77 21.31
C GLY A 90 -11.20 -11.63 22.05
N PRO A 91 -10.54 -10.47 22.25
CA PRO A 91 -11.17 -9.30 22.85
C PRO A 91 -12.35 -8.80 22.01
N SER A 92 -13.45 -8.43 22.68
CA SER A 92 -14.69 -8.03 22.02
C SER A 92 -14.65 -6.64 21.36
N GLN A 93 -13.77 -5.75 21.82
CA GLN A 93 -13.64 -4.36 21.33
C GLN A 93 -12.37 -4.19 20.48
N ALA A 94 -12.25 -5.03 19.45
CA ALA A 94 -11.05 -5.08 18.61
C ALA A 94 -10.76 -3.76 17.89
N PHE A 95 -11.78 -2.98 17.55
CA PHE A 95 -11.61 -1.77 16.77
C PHE A 95 -11.60 -0.50 17.61
N GLU A 96 -12.63 -0.32 18.45
CA GLU A 96 -12.90 0.89 19.22
C GLU A 96 -12.34 0.87 20.65
N GLY A 97 -11.90 -0.28 21.13
CA GLY A 97 -11.40 -0.42 22.50
C GLY A 97 -10.20 0.44 22.82
N GLN A 98 -9.94 0.68 24.12
CA GLN A 98 -8.79 1.46 24.60
C GLN A 98 -7.46 1.04 23.98
N TRP A 99 -7.28 -0.23 23.68
CA TRP A 99 -6.11 -0.81 23.01
C TRP A 99 -6.47 -1.35 21.62
N GLY A 100 -7.62 -0.91 21.08
CA GLY A 100 -8.15 -1.36 19.80
C GLY A 100 -7.39 -0.81 18.61
N TYR A 101 -7.79 -1.28 17.42
CA TYR A 101 -7.14 -0.96 16.16
C TYR A 101 -7.05 0.55 15.88
N LEU A 102 -8.14 1.30 16.10
CA LEU A 102 -8.17 2.74 15.83
C LEU A 102 -7.25 3.53 16.75
N HIS A 103 -7.03 3.06 17.99
CA HIS A 103 -6.05 3.64 18.90
C HIS A 103 -4.62 3.27 18.50
N ALA A 104 -4.34 1.99 18.26
CA ALA A 104 -2.99 1.50 18.04
C ALA A 104 -2.40 1.96 16.70
N TYR A 105 -3.15 1.83 15.61
CA TYR A 105 -2.66 2.04 14.24
C TYR A 105 -3.10 3.37 13.62
N ALA A 106 -4.19 3.96 14.10
CA ALA A 106 -4.66 5.27 13.68
C ALA A 106 -4.51 6.30 14.82
N SER A 107 -5.01 7.49 14.65
CA SER A 107 -5.08 8.51 15.72
C SER A 107 -6.54 8.75 16.14
N GLY A 108 -7.26 7.65 16.41
CA GLY A 108 -8.71 7.62 16.53
C GLY A 108 -9.38 7.36 15.17
N GLY A 109 -10.67 7.59 15.09
CA GLY A 109 -11.41 7.44 13.84
C GLY A 109 -12.91 7.21 14.08
N ASP A 110 -13.65 7.14 12.96
CA ASP A 110 -15.09 6.88 12.96
C ASP A 110 -15.37 5.49 12.37
N LEU A 111 -15.69 4.54 13.22
CA LEU A 111 -15.97 3.16 12.81
C LEU A 111 -17.23 3.05 11.90
N ASN A 112 -18.17 4.00 11.98
CA ASN A 112 -19.34 4.00 11.10
C ASN A 112 -18.95 4.09 9.62
N LYS A 113 -17.85 4.77 9.30
CA LYS A 113 -17.32 4.81 7.93
C LYS A 113 -16.87 3.43 7.41
N ALA A 114 -16.51 2.51 8.29
CA ALA A 114 -16.16 1.15 7.90
C ALA A 114 -17.38 0.28 7.60
N LEU A 115 -18.56 0.71 8.06
CA LEU A 115 -19.83 0.00 7.92
C LEU A 115 -20.73 0.62 6.85
N ASP A 116 -20.36 1.79 6.32
CA ASP A 116 -21.14 2.51 5.31
C ASP A 116 -21.31 1.66 4.05
N GLY A 117 -22.58 1.40 3.69
CA GLY A 117 -22.94 0.59 2.54
C GLY A 117 -22.61 -0.91 2.66
N LEU A 118 -22.29 -1.42 3.86
CA LEU A 118 -22.01 -2.84 4.06
C LEU A 118 -23.16 -3.72 3.57
N GLY A 119 -22.84 -4.68 2.69
CA GLY A 119 -23.83 -5.59 2.07
C GLY A 119 -24.52 -5.03 0.82
N SER A 120 -24.32 -3.74 0.48
CA SER A 120 -24.91 -3.11 -0.72
C SER A 120 -23.86 -2.45 -1.62
N LYS A 121 -22.76 -1.94 -1.06
CA LYS A 121 -21.67 -1.29 -1.79
C LYS A 121 -20.43 -2.19 -1.78
N PHE A 122 -20.03 -2.62 -2.96
CA PHE A 122 -18.87 -3.50 -3.13
C PHE A 122 -17.69 -2.70 -3.66
N GLU A 123 -16.73 -2.39 -2.80
CA GLU A 123 -15.54 -1.59 -3.16
C GLU A 123 -14.66 -2.27 -4.22
N THR A 124 -14.80 -3.57 -4.45
CA THR A 124 -14.14 -4.27 -5.54
C THR A 124 -14.44 -3.66 -6.91
N LEU A 125 -15.62 -3.06 -7.09
CA LEU A 125 -16.00 -2.37 -8.34
C LEU A 125 -15.27 -1.04 -8.52
N ASN A 126 -14.67 -0.51 -7.47
CA ASN A 126 -13.90 0.74 -7.47
C ASN A 126 -12.37 0.49 -7.55
N LEU A 127 -11.94 -0.76 -7.73
CA LEU A 127 -10.54 -1.09 -7.91
C LEU A 127 -10.05 -0.66 -9.29
N GLY A 128 -8.89 -0.03 -9.32
CA GLY A 128 -8.17 0.28 -10.55
C GLY A 128 -6.96 -0.63 -10.74
N VAL A 129 -6.69 -1.01 -11.98
CA VAL A 129 -5.43 -1.66 -12.33
C VAL A 129 -4.35 -0.59 -12.50
N LYS A 130 -3.16 -0.84 -11.99
CA LYS A 130 -2.01 0.06 -12.18
C LYS A 130 -1.50 -0.06 -13.61
N PRO A 131 -1.44 1.03 -14.40
CA PRO A 131 -0.83 0.99 -15.73
C PRO A 131 0.69 0.85 -15.69
N TYR A 132 1.33 1.27 -14.57
CA TYR A 132 2.79 1.19 -14.39
C TYR A 132 3.14 0.34 -13.17
N PRO A 133 4.21 -0.46 -13.24
CA PRO A 133 4.66 -1.33 -12.14
C PRO A 133 5.41 -0.55 -11.04
N SER A 134 4.90 0.59 -10.60
CA SER A 134 5.52 1.51 -9.64
C SER A 134 4.56 1.94 -8.52
N CYS A 135 5.02 2.78 -7.61
CA CYS A 135 4.17 3.42 -6.61
C CYS A 135 3.10 4.26 -7.29
N ARG A 136 1.84 4.21 -6.80
CA ARG A 136 0.72 4.96 -7.40
C ARG A 136 0.99 6.46 -7.50
N TYR A 137 1.77 7.01 -6.58
CA TYR A 137 2.13 8.43 -6.59
C TYR A 137 2.99 8.86 -7.79
N SER A 138 3.65 7.94 -8.49
CA SER A 138 4.44 8.28 -9.69
C SER A 138 3.60 8.31 -10.98
N HIS A 139 2.39 7.72 -11.00
CA HIS A 139 1.66 7.49 -12.25
C HIS A 139 1.26 8.77 -12.98
N ALA A 140 0.75 9.78 -12.25
CA ALA A 140 0.34 11.04 -12.88
C ALA A 140 1.54 11.80 -13.50
N ALA A 141 2.72 11.72 -12.88
CA ALA A 141 3.93 12.30 -13.44
C ALA A 141 4.40 11.54 -14.69
N ILE A 142 4.34 10.21 -14.65
CA ILE A 142 4.65 9.38 -15.83
C ILE A 142 3.70 9.72 -16.99
N ASP A 143 2.39 9.79 -16.75
CA ASP A 143 1.40 10.19 -17.76
C ASP A 143 1.72 11.58 -18.33
N GLY A 144 2.00 12.56 -17.46
CA GLY A 144 2.34 13.93 -17.87
C GLY A 144 3.61 13.99 -18.72
N ILE A 145 4.65 13.25 -18.37
CA ILE A 145 5.89 13.17 -19.17
C ILE A 145 5.63 12.55 -20.54
N ILE A 146 4.84 11.47 -20.59
CA ILE A 146 4.49 10.81 -21.85
C ILE A 146 3.70 11.76 -22.78
N ASP A 147 2.77 12.52 -22.22
CA ASP A 147 1.96 13.45 -22.97
C ASP A 147 2.80 14.65 -23.46
N LEU A 148 3.65 15.22 -22.61
CA LEU A 148 4.59 16.27 -23.01
C LEU A 148 5.57 15.79 -24.08
N LYS A 149 6.08 14.56 -23.97
CA LYS A 149 6.96 13.96 -24.97
C LYS A 149 6.29 13.86 -26.33
N LYS A 150 5.02 13.51 -26.39
CA LYS A 150 4.24 13.46 -27.63
C LYS A 150 3.95 14.85 -28.20
N GLU A 151 3.64 15.83 -27.32
CA GLU A 151 3.26 17.18 -27.71
C GLU A 151 4.46 17.99 -28.21
N LEU A 152 5.61 17.87 -27.53
CA LEU A 152 6.81 18.66 -27.80
C LEU A 152 7.84 17.93 -28.67
N ASP A 153 7.65 16.62 -28.91
CA ASP A 153 8.54 15.74 -29.69
C ASP A 153 10.02 15.80 -29.23
N PHE A 154 10.24 15.88 -27.91
CA PHE A 154 11.59 15.96 -27.35
C PHE A 154 12.24 14.58 -27.18
N SER A 155 13.56 14.56 -27.25
CA SER A 155 14.42 13.43 -26.83
C SER A 155 14.96 13.67 -25.40
N ILE A 156 15.57 12.64 -24.80
CA ILE A 156 16.20 12.78 -23.48
C ILE A 156 17.36 13.81 -23.52
N ASP A 157 18.04 13.93 -24.66
CA ASP A 157 19.18 14.83 -24.86
C ASP A 157 18.74 16.32 -24.93
N ASP A 158 17.46 16.60 -25.10
CA ASP A 158 16.89 17.95 -25.14
C ASP A 158 16.51 18.46 -23.74
N LEU A 159 16.64 17.61 -22.69
CA LEU A 159 16.22 17.94 -21.32
C LEU A 159 17.42 18.31 -20.45
N ASP A 160 17.34 19.48 -19.82
CA ASP A 160 18.28 19.88 -18.78
C ASP A 160 17.84 19.33 -17.40
N ASP A 161 16.54 19.44 -17.09
CA ASP A 161 15.95 18.96 -15.83
C ASP A 161 14.45 18.62 -15.96
N ILE A 162 13.90 17.96 -14.95
CA ILE A 162 12.46 17.67 -14.84
C ILE A 162 11.98 18.03 -13.43
N ASP A 163 11.18 19.09 -13.32
CA ASP A 163 10.55 19.49 -12.08
C ASP A 163 9.17 18.85 -11.90
N ILE A 164 8.99 18.12 -10.81
CA ILE A 164 7.72 17.40 -10.51
C ILE A 164 7.16 17.83 -9.17
N GLY A 165 5.97 18.45 -9.18
CA GLY A 165 5.22 18.77 -7.97
C GLY A 165 4.56 17.52 -7.34
N LEU A 166 4.86 17.26 -6.07
CA LEU A 166 4.33 16.14 -5.31
C LEU A 166 3.61 16.60 -4.04
N SER A 167 2.62 15.84 -3.59
CA SER A 167 2.10 16.02 -2.23
C SER A 167 3.15 15.66 -1.19
N GLU A 168 3.08 16.23 0.03
CA GLU A 168 4.00 15.92 1.14
C GLU A 168 4.14 14.41 1.38
N THR A 169 3.01 13.68 1.37
CA THR A 169 3.03 12.23 1.54
C THR A 169 3.76 11.52 0.42
N ALA A 170 3.53 11.91 -0.83
CA ALA A 170 4.23 11.34 -1.97
C ALA A 170 5.72 11.64 -1.93
N LEU A 171 6.09 12.89 -1.61
CA LEU A 171 7.47 13.33 -1.50
C LEU A 171 8.26 12.49 -0.48
N ASN A 172 7.66 12.24 0.69
CA ASN A 172 8.27 11.40 1.74
C ASN A 172 8.40 9.92 1.36
N ILE A 173 7.60 9.42 0.42
CA ILE A 173 7.61 7.99 0.03
C ILE A 173 8.49 7.76 -1.20
N ILE A 174 8.40 8.63 -2.22
CA ILE A 174 9.04 8.41 -3.52
C ILE A 174 10.02 9.51 -3.94
N GLY A 175 10.11 10.63 -3.20
CA GLY A 175 10.98 11.76 -3.52
C GLY A 175 12.19 11.90 -2.61
N TYR A 176 12.12 11.46 -1.36
CA TYR A 176 13.20 11.62 -0.39
C TYR A 176 13.68 10.30 0.22
N PRO A 177 14.96 10.24 0.67
CA PRO A 177 16.04 11.19 0.38
C PRO A 177 16.37 11.25 -1.13
N LEU A 178 16.60 12.43 -1.67
CA LEU A 178 16.73 12.61 -3.12
C LEU A 178 17.89 11.81 -3.72
N GLU A 179 19.04 11.79 -3.06
CA GLU A 179 20.22 11.03 -3.50
C GLU A 179 19.94 9.54 -3.65
N ASP A 180 19.25 8.93 -2.70
CA ASP A 180 18.87 7.52 -2.77
C ASP A 180 17.84 7.26 -3.87
N LYS A 181 16.93 8.22 -4.07
CA LYS A 181 15.88 8.11 -5.11
C LYS A 181 16.43 8.29 -6.52
N GLN A 182 17.48 9.09 -6.68
CA GLN A 182 18.19 9.21 -7.95
C GLN A 182 19.06 7.99 -8.26
N ASN A 183 19.48 7.22 -7.24
CA ASN A 183 20.38 6.08 -7.39
C ASN A 183 19.77 4.80 -6.81
N PRO A 184 18.61 4.32 -7.33
CA PRO A 184 17.97 3.11 -6.84
C PRO A 184 18.86 1.88 -7.08
N LYS A 185 19.02 1.04 -6.05
CA LYS A 185 19.91 -0.14 -6.07
C LYS A 185 19.15 -1.46 -6.28
N SER A 186 17.83 -1.40 -6.24
CA SER A 186 16.98 -2.57 -6.41
C SER A 186 15.70 -2.22 -7.17
N ILE A 187 15.01 -3.25 -7.67
CA ILE A 187 13.70 -3.08 -8.31
C ILE A 187 12.71 -2.38 -7.34
N VAL A 188 12.77 -2.71 -6.05
CA VAL A 188 11.88 -2.07 -5.07
C VAL A 188 12.21 -0.60 -4.89
N ASP A 189 13.49 -0.25 -4.82
CA ASP A 189 13.92 1.16 -4.74
C ASP A 189 13.44 1.94 -5.97
N GLY A 190 13.64 1.40 -7.17
CA GLY A 190 13.15 2.00 -8.42
C GLY A 190 11.63 2.16 -8.45
N GLN A 191 10.88 1.15 -7.96
CA GLN A 191 9.41 1.24 -7.84
C GLN A 191 8.93 2.36 -6.91
N PHE A 192 9.77 2.79 -5.97
CA PHE A 192 9.53 3.87 -5.01
C PHE A 192 10.42 5.09 -5.22
N SER A 193 10.91 5.28 -6.45
CA SER A 193 11.69 6.44 -6.85
C SER A 193 10.94 7.27 -7.90
N MET A 194 10.62 8.52 -7.58
CA MET A 194 10.08 9.45 -8.58
C MET A 194 11.14 9.83 -9.62
N PRO A 195 12.38 10.20 -9.24
CA PRO A 195 13.42 10.51 -10.21
C PRO A 195 13.65 9.40 -11.24
N PHE A 196 13.79 8.15 -10.78
CA PHE A 196 13.97 7.00 -11.66
C PHE A 196 12.76 6.79 -12.59
N CYS A 197 11.53 6.81 -12.04
CA CYS A 197 10.33 6.64 -12.85
C CYS A 197 10.17 7.73 -13.91
N ALA A 198 10.51 8.97 -13.57
CA ALA A 198 10.45 10.12 -14.48
C ALA A 198 11.50 10.02 -15.60
N ALA A 199 12.75 9.71 -15.25
CA ALA A 199 13.85 9.56 -16.21
C ALA A 199 13.55 8.43 -17.21
N VAL A 200 13.08 7.27 -16.74
CA VAL A 200 12.70 6.15 -17.61
C VAL A 200 11.52 6.54 -18.51
N ALA A 201 10.50 7.22 -17.98
CA ALA A 201 9.36 7.67 -18.77
C ALA A 201 9.78 8.67 -19.86
N ALA A 202 10.67 9.62 -19.55
CA ALA A 202 11.21 10.58 -20.51
C ALA A 202 12.03 9.90 -21.61
N LYS A 203 12.87 8.94 -21.23
CA LYS A 203 13.72 8.18 -22.16
C LYS A 203 12.90 7.25 -23.06
N SER A 204 12.07 6.39 -22.46
CA SER A 204 11.41 5.25 -23.12
C SER A 204 9.97 5.53 -23.56
N GLY A 205 9.38 6.67 -23.19
CA GLY A 205 7.97 6.96 -23.45
C GLY A 205 6.98 6.14 -22.62
N GLY A 206 7.42 5.66 -21.44
CA GLY A 206 6.61 4.89 -20.51
C GLY A 206 7.44 4.26 -19.41
N LEU A 207 6.81 3.36 -18.62
CA LEU A 207 7.50 2.56 -17.60
C LEU A 207 6.93 1.15 -17.61
N LYS A 208 7.74 0.16 -17.98
CA LYS A 208 7.42 -1.27 -18.04
C LYS A 208 8.22 -2.05 -17.00
N TRP A 209 7.86 -3.30 -16.80
CA TRP A 209 8.56 -4.17 -15.84
C TRP A 209 10.04 -4.42 -16.21
N ASP A 210 10.32 -4.59 -17.49
CA ASP A 210 11.69 -4.87 -17.97
C ASP A 210 12.61 -3.65 -17.87
N ASP A 211 12.08 -2.43 -17.87
CA ASP A 211 12.85 -1.20 -17.73
C ASP A 211 13.67 -1.17 -16.41
N TYR A 212 13.21 -1.85 -15.36
CA TYR A 212 13.98 -1.97 -14.12
C TYR A 212 15.28 -2.76 -14.31
N LYS A 213 15.29 -3.78 -15.17
CA LYS A 213 16.51 -4.53 -15.45
C LYS A 213 17.47 -3.75 -16.35
N ASP A 214 16.90 -3.01 -17.28
CA ASP A 214 17.67 -2.32 -18.34
C ASP A 214 18.29 -1.02 -17.82
N HIS A 215 17.66 -0.38 -16.82
CA HIS A 215 18.07 0.95 -16.34
C HIS A 215 18.59 0.98 -14.89
N LEU A 216 18.31 -0.04 -14.06
CA LEU A 216 18.98 -0.16 -12.77
C LEU A 216 20.48 -0.41 -12.98
N ASN A 217 21.31 0.44 -12.39
CA ASN A 217 22.78 0.44 -12.53
C ASN A 217 23.30 0.94 -13.89
N ASN A 218 22.47 1.62 -14.66
CA ASN A 218 22.92 2.31 -15.87
C ASN A 218 23.21 3.77 -15.51
N SER A 219 24.46 4.22 -15.67
CA SER A 219 24.87 5.61 -15.39
C SER A 219 24.24 6.64 -16.33
N ASP A 220 23.61 6.20 -17.41
CA ASP A 220 22.98 7.04 -18.43
C ASP A 220 21.45 7.19 -18.22
N THR A 221 20.94 6.80 -17.03
CA THR A 221 19.52 6.95 -16.67
C THR A 221 19.33 7.90 -15.49
#